data_5ef519583e867751ecef0edbba60d086
#
_entry.id   5ef519583e867751ecef0edbba60d086
#
_cell.length_a   1.000
_cell.length_b   1.000
_cell.length_c   1.000
_cell.angle_alpha   90.00
_cell.angle_beta   90.00
_cell.angle_gamma   90.00
#
_symmetry.space_group_name_H-M   'P 1'
#
loop_
_entity.id
_entity.type
_entity.pdbx_description
1 polymer ?
#
loop_
_entity_poly.entity_id
_entity_poly.type
_entity_poly.pdbx_seq_one_letter_code
_entity_poly.pdbx_strand_id
1 'polypeptide(L)'
;MRIQYDQLRPCCWFADDVAVDSQKDVATYQQRLHHIVDFKTAQGACAECEQRESKGLFSPRLESFEKSMFKADDPDGVIKNLEIQLDRDCNAACLICGPWNSTTWQKYEAKLKGWPISAVPSSSSATARSISKIIAHVDFSQIEKISILGGEPLRTDSHVRFLEQIKNPATTTVQYTTNGSYRPDPDTLEIWSRFKQIRLCFSVDGVGDHFNYLRWPLQWNQVQDNLTFLLELASNIKIIPFSYTTTPFSLYYQDRYVSWAQDFFKSRSDIRADHMFAKPWQPRGATPMSLGAVPPKLASAIRDKYGDDHAIARLLESYDPVKHQEFMTYIQLHDQHRGTDWRTTFPEMVPYFS
;
A
#
# COMPACT_ATOMS: atom_id res chain seq x y z
N MET A 1 10.62 1.29 -11.89
CA MET A 1 11.24 2.37 -11.06
C MET A 1 10.27 2.78 -9.98
N ARG A 2 10.78 3.07 -8.80
CA ARG A 2 10.01 3.71 -7.71
C ARG A 2 10.59 5.07 -7.39
N ILE A 3 9.72 6.07 -7.27
CA ILE A 3 10.05 7.39 -6.75
C ILE A 3 9.36 7.54 -5.41
N GLN A 4 10.14 7.75 -4.37
CA GLN A 4 9.61 8.03 -3.05
C GLN A 4 10.19 9.36 -2.57
N TYR A 5 9.34 10.39 -2.58
CA TYR A 5 9.73 11.77 -2.30
C TYR A 5 10.81 12.28 -3.28
N ASP A 6 12.06 12.38 -2.87
CA ASP A 6 13.21 12.83 -3.66
C ASP A 6 14.20 11.70 -3.98
N GLN A 7 13.81 10.45 -3.75
CA GLN A 7 14.68 9.29 -3.87
C GLN A 7 14.21 8.35 -4.96
N LEU A 8 15.16 7.85 -5.74
CA LEU A 8 14.96 6.80 -6.74
C LEU A 8 15.34 5.45 -6.16
N ARG A 9 14.47 4.47 -6.39
CA ARG A 9 14.72 3.05 -6.10
C ARG A 9 14.35 2.19 -7.30
N PRO A 10 15.09 1.13 -7.59
CA PRO A 10 14.70 0.16 -8.60
C PRO A 10 13.35 -0.49 -8.32
N CYS A 11 13.08 -0.83 -7.06
CA CYS A 11 11.81 -1.39 -6.59
C CYS A 11 11.54 -1.00 -5.12
N CYS A 12 10.35 -1.33 -4.63
CA CYS A 12 9.93 -1.01 -3.26
C CYS A 12 10.68 -1.76 -2.15
N TRP A 13 11.45 -2.81 -2.48
CA TRP A 13 12.23 -3.62 -1.53
C TRP A 13 13.73 -3.38 -1.59
N PHE A 14 14.16 -2.56 -2.52
CA PHE A 14 15.57 -2.22 -2.64
C PHE A 14 16.02 -1.37 -1.45
N ALA A 15 17.09 -1.78 -0.77
CA ALA A 15 17.51 -1.15 0.48
C ALA A 15 18.20 0.19 0.27
N ASP A 16 18.88 0.38 -0.87
CA ASP A 16 19.67 1.56 -1.13
C ASP A 16 18.91 2.62 -1.94
N ASP A 17 18.95 3.85 -1.46
CA ASP A 17 18.33 5.00 -2.10
C ASP A 17 19.35 5.79 -2.92
N VAL A 18 18.88 6.41 -4.02
CA VAL A 18 19.64 7.40 -4.79
C VAL A 18 18.88 8.72 -4.74
N ALA A 19 19.44 9.72 -4.08
CA ALA A 19 18.92 11.08 -4.18
C ALA A 19 19.10 11.60 -5.62
N VAL A 20 18.10 12.32 -6.16
CA VAL A 20 18.14 12.83 -7.53
C VAL A 20 18.29 14.33 -7.50
N ASP A 21 19.50 14.79 -7.67
CA ASP A 21 19.83 16.21 -7.85
C ASP A 21 20.33 16.56 -9.25
N SER A 22 20.63 15.53 -10.09
CA SER A 22 21.22 15.74 -11.41
C SER A 22 20.94 14.58 -12.37
N GLN A 23 21.19 14.77 -13.68
CA GLN A 23 21.16 13.69 -14.68
C GLN A 23 22.17 12.57 -14.38
N LYS A 24 23.29 12.88 -13.72
CA LYS A 24 24.29 11.89 -13.31
C LYS A 24 23.70 10.89 -12.31
N ASP A 25 22.80 11.33 -11.44
CA ASP A 25 22.16 10.46 -10.44
C ASP A 25 21.17 9.52 -11.12
N VAL A 26 20.48 9.98 -12.17
CA VAL A 26 19.61 9.12 -13.01
C VAL A 26 20.45 8.07 -13.74
N ALA A 27 21.60 8.44 -14.31
CA ALA A 27 22.52 7.48 -14.94
C ALA A 27 23.07 6.46 -13.94
N THR A 28 23.42 6.88 -12.74
CA THR A 28 23.82 5.97 -11.64
C THR A 28 22.70 5.03 -11.28
N TYR A 29 21.47 5.51 -11.21
CA TYR A 29 20.29 4.68 -10.99
C TYR A 29 20.10 3.65 -12.10
N GLN A 30 20.20 4.04 -13.37
CA GLN A 30 20.11 3.16 -14.53
C GLN A 30 21.17 2.05 -14.49
N GLN A 31 22.41 2.38 -14.14
CA GLN A 31 23.45 1.38 -13.91
C GLN A 31 23.08 0.37 -12.80
N ARG A 32 22.45 0.84 -11.72
CA ARG A 32 21.98 -0.04 -10.63
C ARG A 32 20.83 -0.95 -11.04
N LEU A 33 20.02 -0.59 -12.05
CA LEU A 33 19.00 -1.48 -12.59
C LEU A 33 19.58 -2.78 -13.14
N HIS A 34 20.75 -2.74 -13.78
CA HIS A 34 21.43 -3.94 -14.26
C HIS A 34 21.80 -4.90 -13.14
N HIS A 35 22.07 -4.39 -11.93
CA HIS A 35 22.38 -5.22 -10.76
C HIS A 35 21.20 -6.02 -10.21
N ILE A 36 19.96 -5.60 -10.48
CA ILE A 36 18.75 -6.33 -10.01
C ILE A 36 18.55 -7.60 -10.81
N VAL A 37 18.98 -7.63 -12.05
CA VAL A 37 18.89 -8.81 -12.94
C VAL A 37 19.83 -9.89 -12.45
N ASP A 38 21.00 -9.51 -11.94
CA ASP A 38 22.01 -10.42 -11.41
C ASP A 38 22.24 -10.18 -9.91
N PHE A 39 21.75 -11.09 -9.05
CA PHE A 39 21.96 -11.02 -7.59
C PHE A 39 23.43 -10.91 -7.17
N LYS A 40 24.37 -11.36 -8.01
CA LYS A 40 25.81 -11.33 -7.68
C LYS A 40 26.36 -9.94 -7.42
N THR A 41 25.68 -8.91 -7.88
CA THR A 41 26.13 -7.53 -7.77
C THR A 41 25.29 -6.68 -6.81
N ALA A 42 24.15 -7.18 -6.32
CA ALA A 42 23.22 -6.40 -5.49
C ALA A 42 23.65 -6.27 -4.01
N GLN A 43 24.74 -6.92 -3.58
CA GLN A 43 25.41 -6.79 -2.27
C GLN A 43 24.49 -6.37 -1.10
N GLY A 44 23.45 -7.20 -0.81
CA GLY A 44 22.55 -6.96 0.32
C GLY A 44 21.31 -6.11 0.00
N ALA A 45 21.32 -5.28 -1.03
CA ALA A 45 20.17 -4.44 -1.39
C ALA A 45 18.93 -5.25 -1.85
N CYS A 46 19.16 -6.47 -2.37
CA CYS A 46 18.13 -7.44 -2.74
C CYS A 46 18.04 -8.65 -1.80
N ALA A 47 18.71 -8.62 -0.65
CA ALA A 47 18.84 -9.77 0.27
C ALA A 47 17.49 -10.38 0.66
N GLU A 48 16.45 -9.59 0.84
CA GLU A 48 15.12 -10.09 1.19
C GLU A 48 14.48 -10.88 0.03
N CYS A 49 14.62 -10.41 -1.20
CA CYS A 49 14.15 -11.16 -2.37
C CYS A 49 14.93 -12.46 -2.51
N GLU A 50 16.26 -12.43 -2.38
CA GLU A 50 17.13 -13.61 -2.44
C GLU A 50 16.76 -14.65 -1.37
N GLN A 51 16.59 -14.21 -0.12
CA GLN A 51 16.18 -15.08 0.97
C GLN A 51 14.80 -15.72 0.74
N ARG A 52 13.85 -15.00 0.17
CA ARG A 52 12.52 -15.54 -0.12
C ARG A 52 12.56 -16.53 -1.28
N GLU A 53 13.27 -16.19 -2.34
CA GLU A 53 13.39 -17.04 -3.53
C GLU A 53 14.15 -18.33 -3.24
N SER A 54 15.18 -18.30 -2.37
CA SER A 54 15.86 -19.52 -1.91
C SER A 54 14.96 -20.48 -1.13
N LYS A 55 13.84 -19.97 -0.57
CA LYS A 55 12.81 -20.76 0.12
C LYS A 55 11.62 -21.10 -0.78
N GLY A 56 11.70 -20.82 -2.09
CA GLY A 56 10.58 -21.01 -3.02
C GLY A 56 9.41 -20.05 -2.78
N LEU A 57 9.63 -18.94 -2.06
CA LEU A 57 8.61 -17.95 -1.76
C LEU A 57 8.58 -16.86 -2.83
N PHE A 58 7.41 -16.30 -3.00
CA PHE A 58 7.20 -15.17 -3.89
C PHE A 58 8.02 -13.93 -3.48
N SER A 59 8.57 -13.22 -4.48
CA SER A 59 9.23 -11.92 -4.31
C SER A 59 8.73 -10.90 -5.34
N PRO A 60 8.79 -9.58 -5.06
CA PRO A 60 8.47 -8.55 -6.06
C PRO A 60 9.38 -8.63 -7.29
N ARG A 61 10.60 -9.13 -7.16
CA ARG A 61 11.51 -9.34 -8.27
C ARG A 61 10.97 -10.37 -9.24
N LEU A 62 10.61 -11.57 -8.76
CA LEU A 62 9.98 -12.62 -9.57
C LEU A 62 8.68 -12.12 -10.22
N GLU A 63 7.83 -11.40 -9.47
CA GLU A 63 6.61 -10.82 -10.03
C GLU A 63 6.90 -9.87 -11.19
N SER A 64 7.96 -9.08 -11.07
CA SER A 64 8.36 -8.14 -12.11
C SER A 64 8.84 -8.86 -13.37
N PHE A 65 9.54 -9.99 -13.22
CA PHE A 65 9.93 -10.83 -14.36
C PHE A 65 8.73 -11.54 -14.99
N GLU A 66 7.87 -12.18 -14.21
CA GLU A 66 6.68 -12.87 -14.69
C GLU A 66 5.74 -11.94 -15.46
N LYS A 67 5.59 -10.69 -15.00
CA LYS A 67 4.77 -9.68 -15.68
C LYS A 67 5.46 -8.96 -16.84
N SER A 68 6.63 -9.45 -17.27
CA SER A 68 7.45 -8.81 -18.31
C SER A 68 7.73 -7.32 -18.06
N MET A 69 7.75 -6.92 -16.78
CA MET A 69 8.05 -5.54 -16.39
C MET A 69 9.56 -5.25 -16.50
N PHE A 70 10.38 -6.29 -16.49
CA PHE A 70 11.81 -6.27 -16.84
C PHE A 70 12.07 -7.31 -17.92
N LYS A 71 12.69 -6.90 -19.01
CA LYS A 71 13.35 -7.83 -19.91
C LYS A 71 14.84 -7.78 -19.58
N ALA A 72 15.45 -8.93 -19.42
CA ALA A 72 16.87 -9.05 -19.12
C ALA A 72 17.78 -8.41 -20.20
N ASP A 73 17.22 -8.20 -21.35
CA ASP A 73 17.82 -7.72 -22.58
C ASP A 73 17.37 -6.29 -22.98
N ASP A 74 16.73 -5.52 -22.08
CA ASP A 74 16.45 -4.10 -22.35
C ASP A 74 17.71 -3.26 -21.99
N PRO A 75 18.62 -3.04 -22.96
CA PRO A 75 19.91 -2.41 -22.70
C PRO A 75 19.80 -0.92 -22.40
N ASP A 76 18.66 -0.30 -22.73
CA ASP A 76 18.51 1.15 -22.72
C ASP A 76 17.96 1.71 -21.41
N GLY A 77 17.61 0.84 -20.46
CA GLY A 77 17.10 1.27 -19.13
C GLY A 77 15.82 2.11 -19.21
N VAL A 78 15.00 1.88 -20.23
CA VAL A 78 13.77 2.63 -20.47
C VAL A 78 12.76 2.39 -19.37
N ILE A 79 12.23 3.44 -18.79
CA ILE A 79 11.26 3.37 -17.71
C ILE A 79 9.86 3.20 -18.29
N LYS A 80 9.34 1.96 -18.25
CA LYS A 80 7.97 1.63 -18.67
C LYS A 80 6.98 1.60 -17.51
N ASN A 81 7.47 1.24 -16.32
CA ASN A 81 6.66 1.13 -15.11
C ASN A 81 7.21 2.05 -14.03
N LEU A 82 6.37 2.95 -13.54
CA LEU A 82 6.68 3.89 -12.50
C LEU A 82 5.77 3.66 -11.29
N GLU A 83 6.35 3.47 -10.12
CA GLU A 83 5.66 3.60 -8.84
C GLU A 83 6.09 4.92 -8.20
N ILE A 84 5.15 5.79 -7.87
CA ILE A 84 5.44 7.11 -7.34
C ILE A 84 4.65 7.41 -6.07
N GLN A 85 5.34 7.92 -5.07
CA GLN A 85 4.78 8.45 -3.85
C GLN A 85 4.96 9.97 -3.83
N LEU A 86 3.88 10.70 -4.15
CA LEU A 86 3.92 12.14 -4.38
C LEU A 86 4.01 12.96 -3.10
N ASP A 87 3.27 12.56 -2.07
CA ASP A 87 3.25 13.23 -0.77
C ASP A 87 2.88 12.28 0.38
N ARG A 88 2.84 12.83 1.59
CA ARG A 88 2.44 12.12 2.81
C ARG A 88 1.09 12.60 3.34
N ASP A 89 0.39 13.47 2.60
CA ASP A 89 -0.86 14.00 3.08
C ASP A 89 -1.92 12.89 3.11
N CYS A 90 -2.43 12.61 4.30
CA CYS A 90 -3.39 11.54 4.54
C CYS A 90 -4.30 11.93 5.69
N ASN A 91 -5.58 11.59 5.57
CA ASN A 91 -6.58 11.83 6.61
C ASN A 91 -6.75 10.66 7.58
N ALA A 92 -5.90 9.62 7.48
CA ALA A 92 -5.98 8.42 8.31
C ALA A 92 -4.71 8.21 9.14
N ALA A 93 -4.87 7.59 10.29
CA ALA A 93 -3.81 7.05 11.14
C ALA A 93 -4.05 5.54 11.36
N CYS A 94 -4.03 4.77 10.26
CA CYS A 94 -4.28 3.32 10.28
C CYS A 94 -3.28 2.60 11.19
N LEU A 95 -3.72 1.55 11.90
CA LEU A 95 -2.84 0.76 12.79
C LEU A 95 -1.64 0.13 12.08
N ILE A 96 -1.78 -0.16 10.78
CA ILE A 96 -0.72 -0.76 9.95
C ILE A 96 0.21 0.27 9.29
N CYS A 97 0.01 1.56 9.59
CA CYS A 97 0.76 2.66 8.99
C CYS A 97 1.58 3.39 10.06
N GLY A 98 2.22 4.49 9.67
CA GLY A 98 3.01 5.29 10.58
C GLY A 98 3.26 6.72 10.07
N PRO A 99 3.99 7.51 10.85
CA PRO A 99 4.26 8.92 10.55
C PRO A 99 5.07 9.14 9.28
N TRP A 100 5.74 8.12 8.77
CA TRP A 100 6.49 8.20 7.50
C TRP A 100 5.58 8.29 6.26
N ASN A 101 4.29 7.88 6.37
CA ASN A 101 3.34 7.88 5.25
C ASN A 101 2.05 8.66 5.52
N SER A 102 1.89 9.31 6.67
CA SER A 102 0.65 10.01 6.99
C SER A 102 0.87 11.23 7.86
N THR A 103 0.40 12.39 7.39
CA THR A 103 0.38 13.64 8.18
C THR A 103 -0.56 13.56 9.37
N THR A 104 -1.65 12.81 9.28
CA THR A 104 -2.53 12.54 10.43
C THR A 104 -1.80 11.69 11.46
N TRP A 105 -1.03 10.69 11.04
CA TRP A 105 -0.18 9.90 11.92
C TRP A 105 0.88 10.76 12.62
N GLN A 106 1.53 11.66 11.90
CA GLN A 106 2.53 12.57 12.50
C GLN A 106 1.93 13.41 13.63
N LYS A 107 0.75 14.00 13.40
CA LYS A 107 0.02 14.76 14.41
C LYS A 107 -0.42 13.88 15.58
N TYR A 108 -0.87 12.67 15.28
CA TYR A 108 -1.28 11.71 16.28
C TYR A 108 -0.11 11.22 17.12
N GLU A 109 1.04 10.91 16.53
CA GLU A 109 2.26 10.54 17.23
C GLU A 109 2.76 11.68 18.12
N ALA A 110 2.75 12.92 17.63
CA ALA A 110 3.10 14.08 18.43
C ALA A 110 2.23 14.19 19.70
N LYS A 111 0.92 13.95 19.55
CA LYS A 111 -0.02 13.90 20.69
C LYS A 111 0.32 12.76 21.65
N LEU A 112 0.61 11.54 21.15
CA LEU A 112 1.00 10.39 21.96
C LEU A 112 2.26 10.65 22.79
N LYS A 113 3.22 11.38 22.21
CA LYS A 113 4.52 11.70 22.83
C LYS A 113 4.54 13.04 23.60
N GLY A 114 3.40 13.74 23.64
CA GLY A 114 3.33 15.07 24.26
C GLY A 114 4.14 16.14 23.54
N TRP A 115 4.44 15.98 22.25
CA TRP A 115 5.18 16.95 21.44
C TRP A 115 4.25 18.05 20.91
N PRO A 116 4.74 19.28 20.76
CA PRO A 116 3.95 20.33 20.12
C PRO A 116 3.68 19.99 18.65
N ILE A 117 2.45 20.14 18.21
CA ILE A 117 2.04 19.85 16.81
C ILE A 117 2.83 20.73 15.81
N SER A 118 3.27 21.91 16.24
CA SER A 118 4.14 22.79 15.44
C SER A 118 5.51 22.19 15.12
N ALA A 119 5.94 21.16 15.84
CA ALA A 119 7.17 20.43 15.54
C ALA A 119 7.00 19.38 14.41
N VAL A 120 5.77 19.14 13.95
CA VAL A 120 5.47 18.22 12.84
C VAL A 120 5.80 18.93 11.53
N PRO A 121 6.74 18.41 10.71
CA PRO A 121 7.07 19.03 9.42
C PRO A 121 5.87 19.12 8.49
N SER A 122 5.63 20.29 7.90
CA SER A 122 4.64 20.41 6.83
C SER A 122 5.16 19.71 5.55
N SER A 123 4.45 18.70 5.09
CA SER A 123 4.91 17.82 4.02
C SER A 123 4.83 18.41 2.60
N SER A 124 3.99 19.42 2.37
CA SER A 124 3.57 19.77 1.02
C SER A 124 4.63 20.54 0.18
N SER A 125 5.40 21.42 0.77
CA SER A 125 6.30 22.29 -0.01
C SER A 125 7.65 21.66 -0.39
N ALA A 126 8.17 20.78 0.46
CA ALA A 126 9.42 20.07 0.18
C ALA A 126 9.19 19.00 -0.90
N THR A 127 8.11 18.25 -0.81
CA THR A 127 7.77 17.16 -1.74
C THR A 127 7.46 17.67 -3.16
N ALA A 128 6.72 18.78 -3.30
CA ALA A 128 6.44 19.38 -4.61
C ALA A 128 7.73 19.82 -5.34
N ARG A 129 8.71 20.39 -4.60
CA ARG A 129 10.01 20.75 -5.17
C ARG A 129 10.82 19.53 -5.62
N SER A 130 10.80 18.46 -4.83
CA SER A 130 11.50 17.22 -5.15
C SER A 130 10.94 16.55 -6.38
N ILE A 131 9.62 16.52 -6.54
CA ILE A 131 8.95 15.95 -7.71
C ILE A 131 9.29 16.74 -8.97
N SER A 132 9.27 18.07 -8.92
CA SER A 132 9.64 18.92 -10.06
C SER A 132 11.09 18.66 -10.51
N LYS A 133 12.03 18.44 -9.58
CA LYS A 133 13.41 18.05 -9.90
C LYS A 133 13.47 16.69 -10.61
N ILE A 134 12.74 15.69 -10.10
CA ILE A 134 12.72 14.35 -10.70
C ILE A 134 12.14 14.41 -12.12
N ILE A 135 11.02 15.12 -12.30
CA ILE A 135 10.38 15.29 -13.61
C ILE A 135 11.35 15.94 -14.61
N ALA A 136 12.18 16.88 -14.17
CA ALA A 136 13.15 17.54 -15.03
C ALA A 136 14.31 16.63 -15.50
N HIS A 137 14.58 15.54 -14.81
CA HIS A 137 15.75 14.67 -15.07
C HIS A 137 15.38 13.26 -15.55
N VAL A 138 14.14 12.83 -15.40
CA VAL A 138 13.68 11.48 -15.79
C VAL A 138 12.86 11.56 -17.07
N ASP A 139 13.23 10.75 -18.07
CA ASP A 139 12.41 10.63 -19.28
C ASP A 139 11.20 9.73 -19.06
N PHE A 140 10.01 10.32 -19.12
CA PHE A 140 8.72 9.63 -19.00
C PHE A 140 8.07 9.36 -20.36
N SER A 141 8.78 9.52 -21.49
CA SER A 141 8.19 9.40 -22.83
C SER A 141 7.68 8.01 -23.18
N GLN A 142 8.19 6.96 -22.52
CA GLN A 142 7.84 5.56 -22.80
C GLN A 142 7.11 4.88 -21.65
N ILE A 143 6.53 5.66 -20.73
CA ILE A 143 5.78 5.09 -19.62
C ILE A 143 4.49 4.43 -20.10
N GLU A 144 4.33 3.16 -19.75
CA GLU A 144 3.14 2.36 -20.02
C GLU A 144 2.23 2.24 -18.78
N LYS A 145 2.84 2.26 -17.58
CA LYS A 145 2.10 2.14 -16.31
C LYS A 145 2.67 3.06 -15.23
N ILE A 146 1.76 3.76 -14.56
CA ILE A 146 2.05 4.57 -13.37
C ILE A 146 1.25 4.01 -12.19
N SER A 147 1.92 3.75 -11.07
CA SER A 147 1.27 3.40 -9.79
C SER A 147 1.47 4.54 -8.80
N ILE A 148 0.39 5.22 -8.46
CA ILE A 148 0.40 6.36 -7.55
C ILE A 148 0.05 5.86 -6.14
N LEU A 149 1.00 6.06 -5.24
CA LEU A 149 0.93 5.77 -3.82
C LEU A 149 1.11 7.08 -3.03
N GLY A 150 1.10 6.98 -1.71
CA GLY A 150 1.43 8.14 -0.87
C GLY A 150 0.76 8.05 0.48
N GLY A 151 0.37 9.20 1.03
CA GLY A 151 -0.59 9.29 2.10
C GLY A 151 -1.96 8.84 1.59
N GLU A 152 -2.76 9.78 1.13
CA GLU A 152 -3.97 9.52 0.35
C GLU A 152 -3.89 10.30 -0.97
N PRO A 153 -3.68 9.63 -2.10
CA PRO A 153 -3.43 10.30 -3.37
C PRO A 153 -4.55 11.25 -3.83
N LEU A 154 -5.80 10.92 -3.53
CA LEU A 154 -6.96 11.72 -3.95
C LEU A 154 -7.24 12.92 -3.04
N ARG A 155 -6.41 13.13 -2.01
CA ARG A 155 -6.58 14.23 -1.06
C ARG A 155 -6.00 15.56 -1.54
N THR A 156 -4.98 15.51 -2.40
CA THR A 156 -4.27 16.69 -2.91
C THR A 156 -4.28 16.71 -4.42
N ASP A 157 -3.99 17.86 -5.03
CA ASP A 157 -3.84 17.99 -6.48
C ASP A 157 -2.46 17.56 -7.01
N SER A 158 -1.58 17.04 -6.15
CA SER A 158 -0.23 16.61 -6.53
C SER A 158 -0.24 15.58 -7.66
N HIS A 159 -1.21 14.66 -7.64
CA HIS A 159 -1.34 13.64 -8.67
C HIS A 159 -1.82 14.23 -10.01
N VAL A 160 -2.71 15.21 -10.01
CA VAL A 160 -3.17 15.91 -11.23
C VAL A 160 -2.01 16.61 -11.88
N ARG A 161 -1.27 17.45 -11.12
CA ARG A 161 -0.09 18.17 -11.62
C ARG A 161 1.00 17.23 -12.16
N PHE A 162 1.17 16.06 -11.54
CA PHE A 162 2.11 15.05 -12.04
C PHE A 162 1.61 14.44 -13.36
N LEU A 163 0.35 14.05 -13.43
CA LEU A 163 -0.22 13.41 -14.62
C LEU A 163 -0.27 14.34 -15.84
N GLU A 164 -0.38 15.66 -15.64
CA GLU A 164 -0.28 16.67 -16.71
C GLU A 164 1.08 16.65 -17.43
N GLN A 165 2.12 16.13 -16.79
CA GLN A 165 3.46 16.04 -17.40
C GLN A 165 3.65 14.80 -18.28
N ILE A 166 2.68 13.87 -18.29
CA ILE A 166 2.77 12.62 -19.06
C ILE A 166 2.46 12.90 -20.53
N LYS A 167 3.43 12.61 -21.39
CA LYS A 167 3.36 12.94 -22.83
C LYS A 167 2.39 12.04 -23.62
N ASN A 168 2.24 10.78 -23.20
CA ASN A 168 1.46 9.76 -23.91
C ASN A 168 0.33 9.18 -23.05
N PRO A 169 -0.60 9.99 -22.54
CA PRO A 169 -1.64 9.52 -21.63
C PRO A 169 -2.54 8.44 -22.26
N ALA A 170 -2.87 8.54 -23.55
CA ALA A 170 -3.75 7.60 -24.24
C ALA A 170 -3.20 6.16 -24.31
N THR A 171 -1.90 5.95 -24.09
CA THR A 171 -1.27 4.62 -24.02
C THR A 171 -0.91 4.21 -22.59
N THR A 172 -1.00 5.12 -21.64
CA THR A 172 -0.57 4.92 -20.25
C THR A 172 -1.74 4.50 -19.37
N THR A 173 -1.53 3.46 -18.56
CA THR A 173 -2.43 3.04 -17.48
C THR A 173 -1.99 3.66 -16.16
N VAL A 174 -2.90 4.28 -15.42
CA VAL A 174 -2.65 4.83 -14.09
C VAL A 174 -3.36 4.00 -13.03
N GLN A 175 -2.64 3.55 -12.03
CA GLN A 175 -3.18 2.82 -10.89
C GLN A 175 -3.01 3.64 -9.62
N TYR A 176 -4.09 3.80 -8.88
CA TYR A 176 -4.08 4.40 -7.54
C TYR A 176 -4.23 3.32 -6.47
N THR A 177 -3.50 3.49 -5.37
CA THR A 177 -3.82 2.82 -4.10
C THR A 177 -4.39 3.88 -3.17
N THR A 178 -5.67 3.77 -2.85
CA THR A 178 -6.43 4.77 -2.10
C THR A 178 -7.09 4.15 -0.86
N ASN A 179 -7.28 4.95 0.17
CA ASN A 179 -8.07 4.56 1.34
C ASN A 179 -9.59 4.68 1.08
N GLY A 180 -9.99 5.20 -0.08
CA GLY A 180 -11.38 5.29 -0.53
C GLY A 180 -12.20 6.40 0.11
N SER A 181 -11.64 7.25 0.95
CA SER A 181 -12.38 8.28 1.68
C SER A 181 -12.67 9.54 0.85
N TYR A 182 -12.09 9.67 -0.34
CA TYR A 182 -12.30 10.79 -1.24
C TYR A 182 -12.93 10.37 -2.56
N ARG A 183 -13.81 11.21 -3.08
CA ARG A 183 -14.26 11.15 -4.47
C ARG A 183 -13.34 11.99 -5.34
N PRO A 184 -13.05 11.57 -6.58
CA PRO A 184 -12.34 12.43 -7.50
C PRO A 184 -13.15 13.70 -7.77
N ASP A 185 -12.47 14.82 -7.75
CA ASP A 185 -13.03 16.11 -8.15
C ASP A 185 -13.11 16.23 -9.69
N PRO A 186 -13.76 17.29 -10.23
CA PRO A 186 -13.87 17.48 -11.68
C PRO A 186 -12.53 17.52 -12.42
N ASP A 187 -11.50 18.15 -11.85
CA ASP A 187 -10.18 18.28 -12.44
C ASP A 187 -9.50 16.89 -12.51
N THR A 188 -9.65 16.10 -11.46
CA THR A 188 -9.21 14.71 -11.43
C THR A 188 -9.92 13.87 -12.51
N LEU A 189 -11.22 14.00 -12.65
CA LEU A 189 -11.99 13.26 -13.67
C LEU A 189 -11.60 13.70 -15.09
N GLU A 190 -11.34 14.99 -15.29
CA GLU A 190 -10.88 15.50 -16.59
C GLU A 190 -9.53 14.91 -16.96
N ILE A 191 -8.53 14.97 -16.07
CA ILE A 191 -7.21 14.41 -16.37
C ILE A 191 -7.28 12.89 -16.57
N TRP A 192 -8.08 12.16 -15.79
CA TRP A 192 -8.27 10.73 -15.91
C TRP A 192 -8.85 10.33 -17.27
N SER A 193 -9.73 11.13 -17.85
CA SER A 193 -10.34 10.87 -19.16
C SER A 193 -9.32 10.78 -20.30
N ARG A 194 -8.16 11.39 -20.16
CA ARG A 194 -7.07 11.42 -21.15
C ARG A 194 -6.27 10.11 -21.18
N PHE A 195 -6.33 9.32 -20.10
CA PHE A 195 -5.52 8.11 -19.94
C PHE A 195 -6.21 6.87 -20.50
N LYS A 196 -5.39 5.92 -20.99
CA LYS A 196 -5.87 4.62 -21.49
C LYS A 196 -6.78 3.94 -20.49
N GLN A 197 -6.40 3.90 -19.22
CA GLN A 197 -7.15 3.26 -18.16
C GLN A 197 -6.74 3.83 -16.80
N ILE A 198 -7.72 4.05 -15.95
CA ILE A 198 -7.55 4.31 -14.52
C ILE A 198 -7.91 3.06 -13.74
N ARG A 199 -7.04 2.62 -12.86
CA ARG A 199 -7.22 1.46 -11.99
C ARG A 199 -7.22 1.90 -10.54
N LEU A 200 -8.27 1.57 -9.81
CA LEU A 200 -8.42 1.96 -8.41
C LEU A 200 -8.30 0.72 -7.52
N CYS A 201 -7.26 0.67 -6.70
CA CYS A 201 -7.02 -0.34 -5.67
C CYS A 201 -7.39 0.26 -4.30
N PHE A 202 -8.48 -0.19 -3.74
CA PHE A 202 -8.91 0.26 -2.41
C PHE A 202 -8.15 -0.50 -1.33
N SER A 203 -7.74 0.23 -0.31
CA SER A 203 -7.12 -0.33 0.87
C SER A 203 -8.20 -0.69 1.90
N VAL A 204 -8.58 -1.96 1.96
CA VAL A 204 -9.68 -2.46 2.80
C VAL A 204 -9.18 -3.63 3.65
N ASP A 205 -8.95 -3.41 4.95
CA ASP A 205 -8.40 -4.41 5.88
C ASP A 205 -9.51 -5.08 6.74
N GLY A 206 -10.75 -4.79 6.44
CA GLY A 206 -11.97 -5.28 7.09
C GLY A 206 -13.18 -4.50 6.62
N VAL A 207 -14.35 -4.81 7.12
CA VAL A 207 -15.62 -4.14 6.77
C VAL A 207 -16.35 -3.67 8.03
N GLY A 208 -17.19 -2.65 7.91
CA GLY A 208 -17.93 -2.09 9.06
C GLY A 208 -16.98 -1.57 10.14
N ASP A 209 -17.27 -1.91 11.40
CA ASP A 209 -16.51 -1.47 12.56
C ASP A 209 -15.07 -1.97 12.56
N HIS A 210 -14.78 -3.13 11.94
CA HIS A 210 -13.40 -3.60 11.76
C HIS A 210 -12.59 -2.64 10.92
N PHE A 211 -13.17 -2.12 9.83
CA PHE A 211 -12.53 -1.10 9.00
C PHE A 211 -12.30 0.19 9.80
N ASN A 212 -13.34 0.69 10.48
CA ASN A 212 -13.30 1.92 11.27
C ASN A 212 -12.18 1.86 12.31
N TYR A 213 -12.02 0.72 12.98
CA TYR A 213 -10.99 0.50 13.98
C TYR A 213 -9.57 0.45 13.38
N LEU A 214 -9.38 -0.38 12.34
CA LEU A 214 -8.06 -0.58 11.73
C LEU A 214 -7.57 0.65 10.97
N ARG A 215 -8.50 1.42 10.38
CA ARG A 215 -8.20 2.57 9.53
C ARG A 215 -8.66 3.91 10.10
N TRP A 216 -8.65 4.01 11.43
CA TRP A 216 -9.05 5.21 12.15
C TRP A 216 -8.43 6.50 11.57
N PRO A 217 -9.17 7.65 11.49
CA PRO A 217 -10.56 7.84 11.89
C PRO A 217 -11.57 7.67 10.73
N LEU A 218 -11.23 6.90 9.70
CA LEU A 218 -12.10 6.70 8.53
C LEU A 218 -13.37 5.96 8.91
N GLN A 219 -14.44 6.21 8.13
CA GLN A 219 -15.74 5.58 8.32
C GLN A 219 -16.08 4.67 7.13
N TRP A 220 -16.39 3.42 7.39
CA TRP A 220 -16.70 2.43 6.39
C TRP A 220 -17.83 2.85 5.43
N ASN A 221 -18.90 3.42 5.97
CA ASN A 221 -20.03 3.86 5.16
C ASN A 221 -19.62 4.87 4.09
N GLN A 222 -18.77 5.83 4.44
CA GLN A 222 -18.25 6.80 3.49
C GLN A 222 -17.42 6.13 2.37
N VAL A 223 -16.59 5.16 2.72
CA VAL A 223 -15.78 4.43 1.74
C VAL A 223 -16.67 3.60 0.82
N GLN A 224 -17.69 2.94 1.37
CA GLN A 224 -18.66 2.15 0.58
C GLN A 224 -19.48 3.03 -0.36
N ASP A 225 -19.94 4.20 0.09
CA ASP A 225 -20.66 5.17 -0.76
C ASP A 225 -19.77 5.71 -1.88
N ASN A 226 -18.50 6.00 -1.59
CA ASN A 226 -17.53 6.43 -2.59
C ASN A 226 -17.22 5.32 -3.60
N LEU A 227 -17.10 4.08 -3.16
CA LEU A 227 -16.90 2.93 -4.03
C LEU A 227 -18.11 2.73 -4.96
N THR A 228 -19.33 2.83 -4.43
CA THR A 228 -20.56 2.79 -5.24
C THR A 228 -20.57 3.88 -6.31
N PHE A 229 -20.27 5.12 -5.92
CA PHE A 229 -20.15 6.24 -6.85
C PHE A 229 -19.14 5.96 -7.98
N LEU A 230 -17.97 5.44 -7.63
CA LEU A 230 -16.90 5.17 -8.60
C LEU A 230 -17.24 4.03 -9.58
N LEU A 231 -18.07 3.09 -9.18
CA LEU A 231 -18.57 2.03 -10.07
C LEU A 231 -19.52 2.55 -11.15
N GLU A 232 -20.12 3.70 -10.97
CA GLU A 232 -21.05 4.34 -11.92
C GLU A 232 -20.32 5.29 -12.90
N LEU A 233 -19.01 5.53 -12.70
CA LEU A 233 -18.23 6.44 -13.52
C LEU A 233 -17.81 5.82 -14.87
N ALA A 234 -17.05 6.61 -15.63
CA ALA A 234 -16.63 6.35 -17.00
C ALA A 234 -16.00 4.96 -17.23
N SER A 235 -16.15 4.45 -18.45
CA SER A 235 -15.72 3.10 -18.87
C SER A 235 -14.21 2.84 -18.78
N ASN A 236 -13.38 3.89 -18.75
CA ASN A 236 -11.94 3.75 -18.59
C ASN A 236 -11.51 3.59 -17.12
N ILE A 237 -12.43 3.71 -16.14
CA ILE A 237 -12.15 3.52 -14.72
C ILE A 237 -12.48 2.08 -14.33
N LYS A 238 -11.52 1.38 -13.74
CA LYS A 238 -11.69 0.00 -13.26
C LYS A 238 -11.33 -0.10 -11.79
N ILE A 239 -12.22 -0.71 -11.02
CA ILE A 239 -11.88 -1.17 -9.69
C ILE A 239 -11.10 -2.48 -9.83
N ILE A 240 -9.95 -2.57 -9.16
CA ILE A 240 -9.09 -3.76 -9.17
C ILE A 240 -9.07 -4.39 -7.78
N PRO A 241 -8.53 -5.62 -7.64
CA PRO A 241 -8.44 -6.29 -6.34
C PRO A 241 -7.94 -5.37 -5.24
N PHE A 242 -8.64 -5.39 -4.11
CA PHE A 242 -8.35 -4.53 -2.96
C PHE A 242 -7.04 -4.93 -2.29
N SER A 243 -6.34 -3.94 -1.73
CA SER A 243 -5.23 -4.20 -0.83
C SER A 243 -5.80 -4.56 0.54
N TYR A 244 -5.62 -5.82 0.95
CA TYR A 244 -5.98 -6.33 2.27
C TYR A 244 -4.71 -6.61 3.06
N THR A 245 -4.47 -5.83 4.11
CA THR A 245 -3.32 -6.06 4.98
C THR A 245 -3.72 -6.98 6.13
N THR A 246 -3.05 -8.12 6.20
CA THR A 246 -3.32 -9.13 7.21
C THR A 246 -2.65 -8.75 8.52
N THR A 247 -3.43 -8.64 9.58
CA THR A 247 -3.00 -8.30 10.94
C THR A 247 -3.47 -9.38 11.91
N PRO A 248 -2.96 -9.43 13.16
CA PRO A 248 -3.47 -10.36 14.15
C PRO A 248 -4.99 -10.33 14.34
N PHE A 249 -5.62 -9.17 14.14
CA PHE A 249 -7.09 -9.06 14.21
C PHE A 249 -7.77 -9.44 12.89
N SER A 250 -7.30 -8.93 11.75
CA SER A 250 -8.01 -9.13 10.48
C SER A 250 -7.96 -10.57 9.95
N LEU A 251 -6.96 -11.37 10.37
CA LEU A 251 -6.83 -12.79 10.00
C LEU A 251 -8.11 -13.59 10.22
N TYR A 252 -8.73 -13.46 11.38
CA TYR A 252 -9.86 -14.25 11.78
C TYR A 252 -11.15 -13.88 11.02
N TYR A 253 -11.25 -12.65 10.53
CA TYR A 253 -12.46 -12.08 9.94
C TYR A 253 -12.40 -11.92 8.41
N GLN A 254 -11.48 -12.61 7.76
CA GLN A 254 -11.38 -12.52 6.31
C GLN A 254 -12.66 -12.98 5.60
N ASP A 255 -13.35 -13.99 6.13
CA ASP A 255 -14.62 -14.47 5.61
C ASP A 255 -15.70 -13.40 5.55
N ARG A 256 -15.78 -12.51 6.54
CA ARG A 256 -16.73 -11.38 6.53
C ARG A 256 -16.43 -10.40 5.39
N TYR A 257 -15.14 -10.13 5.18
CA TYR A 257 -14.71 -9.31 4.05
C TYR A 257 -15.03 -10.00 2.70
N VAL A 258 -14.76 -11.30 2.57
CA VAL A 258 -15.09 -12.09 1.36
C VAL A 258 -16.58 -12.03 1.06
N SER A 259 -17.41 -12.31 2.06
CA SER A 259 -18.88 -12.29 1.90
C SER A 259 -19.37 -10.91 1.47
N TRP A 260 -18.86 -9.86 2.11
CA TRP A 260 -19.19 -8.49 1.69
C TRP A 260 -18.79 -8.21 0.24
N ALA A 261 -17.59 -8.59 -0.17
CA ALA A 261 -17.10 -8.34 -1.52
C ALA A 261 -17.93 -9.12 -2.55
N GLN A 262 -18.30 -10.37 -2.25
CA GLN A 262 -19.17 -11.18 -3.11
C GLN A 262 -20.55 -10.53 -3.29
N ASP A 263 -21.16 -10.07 -2.21
CA ASP A 263 -22.46 -9.42 -2.26
C ASP A 263 -22.39 -8.06 -2.95
N PHE A 264 -21.39 -7.26 -2.65
CA PHE A 264 -21.21 -5.91 -3.20
C PHE A 264 -20.99 -5.93 -4.72
N PHE A 265 -20.20 -6.89 -5.21
CA PHE A 265 -19.91 -7.02 -6.64
C PHE A 265 -20.80 -8.02 -7.38
N LYS A 266 -21.85 -8.55 -6.76
CA LYS A 266 -22.73 -9.57 -7.31
C LYS A 266 -23.34 -9.20 -8.68
N SER A 267 -23.64 -7.93 -8.89
CA SER A 267 -24.20 -7.41 -10.14
C SER A 267 -23.13 -7.09 -11.22
N ARG A 268 -21.84 -7.24 -10.90
CA ARG A 268 -20.71 -6.85 -11.74
C ARG A 268 -19.95 -8.08 -12.20
N SER A 269 -20.32 -8.60 -13.40
CA SER A 269 -19.66 -9.78 -13.98
C SER A 269 -18.21 -9.54 -14.44
N ASP A 270 -17.80 -8.28 -14.57
CA ASP A 270 -16.44 -7.85 -14.91
C ASP A 270 -15.49 -7.83 -13.71
N ILE A 271 -16.03 -7.95 -12.50
CA ILE A 271 -15.27 -7.99 -11.24
C ILE A 271 -15.51 -9.34 -10.57
N ARG A 272 -14.45 -10.12 -10.46
CA ARG A 272 -14.52 -11.40 -9.74
C ARG A 272 -14.13 -11.20 -8.28
N ALA A 273 -15.09 -11.42 -7.38
CA ALA A 273 -14.88 -11.26 -5.94
C ALA A 273 -13.76 -12.18 -5.40
N ASP A 274 -13.57 -13.36 -5.96
CA ASP A 274 -12.49 -14.30 -5.64
C ASP A 274 -11.10 -13.75 -6.00
N HIS A 275 -10.99 -12.90 -7.02
CA HIS A 275 -9.75 -12.21 -7.37
C HIS A 275 -9.41 -11.03 -6.44
N MET A 276 -10.37 -10.58 -5.61
CA MET A 276 -10.14 -9.49 -4.65
C MET A 276 -9.15 -9.88 -3.54
N PHE A 277 -8.82 -11.18 -3.43
CA PHE A 277 -7.97 -11.73 -2.39
C PHE A 277 -6.58 -12.19 -2.84
N ALA A 278 -6.18 -11.82 -4.02
CA ALA A 278 -5.05 -12.45 -4.66
C ALA A 278 -3.77 -12.55 -3.80
N LYS A 279 -3.55 -11.64 -2.83
CA LYS A 279 -2.37 -11.71 -1.95
C LYS A 279 -2.60 -10.92 -0.65
N PRO A 280 -2.84 -11.56 0.47
CA PRO A 280 -2.80 -10.89 1.75
C PRO A 280 -1.38 -10.33 1.98
N TRP A 281 -1.28 -9.07 2.32
CA TRP A 281 -0.03 -8.40 2.64
C TRP A 281 0.23 -8.49 4.14
N GLN A 282 1.46 -8.82 4.51
CA GLN A 282 1.92 -8.65 5.88
C GLN A 282 2.38 -7.21 6.11
N PRO A 283 2.08 -6.61 7.27
CA PRO A 283 2.67 -5.34 7.64
C PRO A 283 4.20 -5.45 7.64
N ARG A 284 4.86 -4.46 7.07
CA ARG A 284 6.32 -4.36 7.09
C ARG A 284 6.73 -3.14 7.88
N GLY A 285 7.87 -3.26 8.54
CA GLY A 285 8.48 -2.14 9.25
C GLY A 285 8.04 -2.00 10.69
N ALA A 286 8.06 -0.77 11.18
CA ALA A 286 8.06 -0.45 12.61
C ALA A 286 6.68 -0.53 13.31
N THR A 287 5.67 -1.18 12.75
CA THR A 287 4.40 -1.36 13.46
C THR A 287 4.36 -2.71 14.15
N PRO A 288 3.92 -2.82 15.41
CA PRO A 288 3.80 -4.08 16.15
C PRO A 288 2.65 -4.99 15.66
N MET A 289 2.34 -4.97 14.35
CA MET A 289 1.23 -5.74 13.74
C MET A 289 1.71 -7.06 13.11
N SER A 290 2.85 -7.59 13.57
CA SER A 290 3.42 -8.86 13.10
C SER A 290 2.52 -10.05 13.41
N LEU A 291 2.45 -11.00 12.50
CA LEU A 291 1.70 -12.24 12.69
C LEU A 291 2.36 -13.20 13.71
N GLY A 292 3.61 -12.97 14.07
CA GLY A 292 4.23 -13.63 15.23
C GLY A 292 3.58 -13.27 16.57
N ALA A 293 2.78 -12.21 16.62
CA ALA A 293 1.97 -11.86 17.79
C ALA A 293 0.72 -12.74 17.98
N VAL A 294 0.36 -13.57 16.98
CA VAL A 294 -0.86 -14.41 17.01
C VAL A 294 -0.68 -15.56 18.00
N PRO A 295 -1.50 -15.65 19.08
CA PRO A 295 -1.36 -16.72 20.06
C PRO A 295 -1.61 -18.11 19.44
N PRO A 296 -0.99 -19.18 19.98
CA PRO A 296 -1.13 -20.54 19.43
C PRO A 296 -2.58 -21.01 19.35
N LYS A 297 -3.40 -20.70 20.33
CA LYS A 297 -4.84 -21.02 20.33
C LYS A 297 -5.59 -20.35 19.18
N LEU A 298 -5.27 -19.09 18.89
CA LEU A 298 -5.87 -18.38 17.76
C LEU A 298 -5.36 -18.95 16.43
N ALA A 299 -4.06 -19.26 16.34
CA ALA A 299 -3.49 -19.88 15.14
C ALA A 299 -4.19 -21.23 14.84
N SER A 300 -4.47 -22.05 15.86
CA SER A 300 -5.27 -23.29 15.71
C SER A 300 -6.68 -22.96 15.21
N ALA A 301 -7.39 -22.04 15.86
CA ALA A 301 -8.74 -21.69 15.46
C ALA A 301 -8.82 -21.15 14.00
N ILE A 302 -7.79 -20.46 13.54
CA ILE A 302 -7.70 -19.98 12.15
C ILE A 302 -7.54 -21.18 11.19
N ARG A 303 -6.68 -22.15 11.53
CA ARG A 303 -6.52 -23.40 10.74
C ARG A 303 -7.79 -24.21 10.70
N ASP A 304 -8.47 -24.35 11.85
CA ASP A 304 -9.74 -25.06 11.94
C ASP A 304 -10.83 -24.38 11.09
N LYS A 305 -10.82 -23.04 11.07
CA LYS A 305 -11.82 -22.26 10.32
C LYS A 305 -11.60 -22.27 8.80
N TYR A 306 -10.35 -22.19 8.34
CA TYR A 306 -10.03 -21.98 6.93
C TYR A 306 -9.35 -23.20 6.27
N GLY A 307 -8.78 -24.11 7.05
CA GLY A 307 -7.92 -25.21 6.57
C GLY A 307 -6.46 -24.79 6.47
N ASP A 308 -5.56 -25.76 6.66
CA ASP A 308 -4.09 -25.54 6.66
C ASP A 308 -3.56 -25.00 5.34
N ASP A 309 -4.15 -25.41 4.22
CA ASP A 309 -3.75 -24.99 2.88
C ASP A 309 -4.26 -23.63 2.46
N HIS A 310 -5.13 -23.02 3.26
CA HIS A 310 -5.65 -21.69 2.95
C HIS A 310 -4.55 -20.63 3.05
N ALA A 311 -4.59 -19.64 2.15
CA ALA A 311 -3.56 -18.60 2.08
C ALA A 311 -3.33 -17.87 3.41
N ILE A 312 -4.40 -17.64 4.20
CA ILE A 312 -4.33 -17.03 5.54
C ILE A 312 -3.58 -17.93 6.53
N ALA A 313 -3.88 -19.24 6.57
CA ALA A 313 -3.22 -20.17 7.48
C ALA A 313 -1.72 -20.26 7.18
N ARG A 314 -1.34 -20.23 5.91
CA ARG A 314 0.07 -20.21 5.48
C ARG A 314 0.85 -18.94 5.83
N LEU A 315 0.16 -17.84 6.14
CA LEU A 315 0.81 -16.61 6.60
C LEU A 315 1.17 -16.63 8.08
N LEU A 316 0.59 -17.54 8.87
CA LEU A 316 0.87 -17.63 10.29
C LEU A 316 2.37 -17.87 10.52
N GLU A 317 2.95 -17.01 11.34
CA GLU A 317 4.32 -17.12 11.81
C GLU A 317 4.41 -17.95 13.09
N SER A 318 5.61 -18.38 13.46
CA SER A 318 5.85 -18.93 14.79
C SER A 318 5.54 -17.88 15.85
N TYR A 319 4.84 -18.30 16.90
CA TYR A 319 4.48 -17.42 18.02
C TYR A 319 5.73 -16.88 18.71
N ASP A 320 5.72 -15.60 18.93
CA ASP A 320 6.77 -14.86 19.64
C ASP A 320 6.13 -14.04 20.78
N PRO A 321 6.37 -14.40 22.04
CA PRO A 321 5.77 -13.70 23.19
C PRO A 321 6.19 -12.23 23.27
N VAL A 322 7.37 -11.84 22.78
CA VAL A 322 7.81 -10.44 22.75
C VAL A 322 6.95 -9.65 21.77
N LYS A 323 6.77 -10.16 20.54
CA LYS A 323 5.89 -9.54 19.54
C LYS A 323 4.43 -9.47 20.02
N HIS A 324 3.98 -10.50 20.75
CA HIS A 324 2.65 -10.49 21.34
C HIS A 324 2.49 -9.36 22.36
N GLN A 325 3.46 -9.20 23.26
CA GLN A 325 3.42 -8.14 24.27
C GLN A 325 3.51 -6.75 23.61
N GLU A 326 4.36 -6.58 22.62
CA GLU A 326 4.47 -5.34 21.84
C GLU A 326 3.15 -5.00 21.15
N PHE A 327 2.51 -5.99 20.51
CA PHE A 327 1.20 -5.83 19.87
C PHE A 327 0.13 -5.40 20.88
N MET A 328 0.01 -6.09 22.02
CA MET A 328 -0.99 -5.77 23.03
C MET A 328 -0.78 -4.39 23.65
N THR A 329 0.47 -4.02 23.91
CA THR A 329 0.83 -2.68 24.40
C THR A 329 0.45 -1.61 23.38
N TYR A 330 0.74 -1.85 22.10
CA TYR A 330 0.40 -0.95 21.01
C TYR A 330 -1.12 -0.76 20.89
N ILE A 331 -1.89 -1.83 20.91
CA ILE A 331 -3.35 -1.78 20.84
C ILE A 331 -3.96 -1.04 22.04
N GLN A 332 -3.51 -1.32 23.25
CA GLN A 332 -3.99 -0.64 24.47
C GLN A 332 -3.72 0.87 24.42
N LEU A 333 -2.52 1.26 23.98
CA LEU A 333 -2.18 2.66 23.80
C LEU A 333 -3.10 3.37 22.83
N HIS A 334 -3.38 2.73 21.70
CA HIS A 334 -4.26 3.29 20.68
C HIS A 334 -5.71 3.36 21.13
N ASP A 335 -6.23 2.34 21.79
CA ASP A 335 -7.58 2.34 22.34
C ASP A 335 -7.78 3.49 23.32
N GLN A 336 -6.83 3.65 24.27
CA GLN A 336 -6.88 4.74 25.23
C GLN A 336 -6.93 6.13 24.57
N HIS A 337 -6.14 6.34 23.52
CA HIS A 337 -6.05 7.66 22.88
C HIS A 337 -7.15 7.93 21.86
N ARG A 338 -7.73 6.89 21.27
CA ARG A 338 -8.80 6.98 20.27
C ARG A 338 -10.20 6.90 20.89
N GLY A 339 -10.30 6.47 22.14
CA GLY A 339 -11.58 6.17 22.79
C GLY A 339 -12.25 4.94 22.17
N THR A 340 -11.44 3.96 21.73
CA THR A 340 -11.91 2.69 21.17
C THR A 340 -11.65 1.54 22.14
N ASP A 341 -12.27 0.38 21.87
CA ASP A 341 -11.96 -0.87 22.58
C ASP A 341 -11.98 -2.02 21.55
N TRP A 342 -10.81 -2.63 21.36
CA TRP A 342 -10.66 -3.76 20.45
C TRP A 342 -11.57 -4.94 20.83
N ARG A 343 -11.89 -5.13 22.13
CA ARG A 343 -12.73 -6.21 22.60
C ARG A 343 -14.17 -6.07 22.12
N THR A 344 -14.64 -4.83 22.03
CA THR A 344 -15.96 -4.53 21.47
C THR A 344 -15.98 -4.71 19.96
N THR A 345 -14.89 -4.31 19.29
CA THR A 345 -14.80 -4.38 17.83
C THR A 345 -14.56 -5.82 17.33
N PHE A 346 -13.76 -6.60 18.06
CA PHE A 346 -13.37 -7.98 17.72
C PHE A 346 -13.72 -8.98 18.85
N PRO A 347 -14.98 -9.13 19.22
CA PRO A 347 -15.37 -9.90 20.40
C PRO A 347 -14.95 -11.37 20.35
N GLU A 348 -14.93 -11.99 19.17
CA GLU A 348 -14.51 -13.38 18.99
C GLU A 348 -13.02 -13.59 19.25
N MET A 349 -12.23 -12.50 19.27
CA MET A 349 -10.79 -12.55 19.52
C MET A 349 -10.46 -12.54 21.02
N VAL A 350 -11.38 -12.06 21.86
CA VAL A 350 -11.15 -11.88 23.31
C VAL A 350 -10.63 -13.14 24.00
N PRO A 351 -11.19 -14.36 23.76
CA PRO A 351 -10.70 -15.57 24.42
C PRO A 351 -9.27 -15.98 24.07
N TYR A 352 -8.70 -15.43 23.01
CA TYR A 352 -7.37 -15.77 22.52
C TYR A 352 -6.28 -14.81 22.99
N PHE A 353 -6.64 -13.58 23.34
CA PHE A 353 -5.73 -12.53 23.78
C PHE A 353 -5.85 -12.21 25.29
N SER A 354 -6.68 -12.94 26.00
CA SER A 354 -6.85 -12.83 27.47
C SER A 354 -5.86 -13.71 28.23
#